data_9a406082cb913db62f36acc6b7e188b6
#
_entry.id   9a406082cb913db62f36acc6b7e188b6
#
_cell.length_a   1.000
_cell.length_b   1.000
_cell.length_c   1.000
_cell.angle_alpha   90.00
_cell.angle_beta   90.00
_cell.angle_gamma   90.00
#
_symmetry.space_group_name_H-M   'P 1'
#
loop_
_entity.id
_entity.type
_entity.pdbx_description
1 polymer ?
#
loop_
_entity_poly.entity_id
_entity_poly.type
_entity_poly.pdbx_seq_one_letter_code
_entity_poly.pdbx_strand_id
1 'polypeptide(L)' 'MPIVMAEVGKEYGIVKIGGNDAARVHLQNLGFVPGAKVTLVSCTNGNAIVNVKNVRIALGMQLAQKIYV' A
#
# COMPACT_ATOMS: atom_id res chain seq x y z
N MET A 1 -4.63 -2.28 -10.08
CA MET A 1 -5.33 -1.10 -9.51
C MET A 1 -4.59 -0.59 -8.29
N PRO A 2 -4.69 0.69 -7.95
CA PRO A 2 -4.13 1.18 -6.69
C PRO A 2 -4.81 0.53 -5.48
N ILE A 3 -4.03 0.28 -4.41
CA ILE A 3 -4.57 -0.36 -3.20
C ILE A 3 -5.74 0.44 -2.59
N VAL A 4 -5.71 1.77 -2.75
CA VAL A 4 -6.75 2.63 -2.21
C VAL A 4 -8.13 2.39 -2.84
N MET A 5 -8.17 1.73 -3.98
CA MET A 5 -9.41 1.37 -4.68
C MET A 5 -9.80 -0.08 -4.41
N ALA A 6 -9.04 -0.80 -3.61
CA ALA A 6 -9.30 -2.20 -3.33
C ALA A 6 -10.43 -2.36 -2.31
N GLU A 7 -10.98 -3.56 -2.24
CA GLU A 7 -12.00 -3.88 -1.25
C GLU A 7 -11.36 -3.98 0.13
N VAL A 8 -11.93 -3.25 1.09
CA VAL A 8 -11.45 -3.25 2.48
C VAL A 8 -11.59 -4.66 3.06
N GLY A 9 -10.52 -5.12 3.71
CA GLY A 9 -10.51 -6.42 4.37
C GLY A 9 -10.09 -7.58 3.48
N LYS A 10 -9.94 -7.36 2.18
CA LYS A 10 -9.52 -8.42 1.25
C LYS A 10 -8.01 -8.35 1.04
N GLU A 11 -7.36 -9.51 1.03
CA GLU A 11 -5.93 -9.60 0.78
C GLU A 11 -5.62 -9.58 -0.71
N TYR A 12 -4.60 -8.81 -1.09
CA TYR A 12 -4.14 -8.70 -2.46
C TYR A 12 -2.62 -8.88 -2.50
N GLY A 13 -2.12 -9.34 -3.65
CA GLY A 13 -0.68 -9.34 -3.90
C GLY A 13 -0.27 -8.04 -4.57
N ILE A 14 0.85 -7.46 -4.12
CA ILE A 14 1.40 -6.26 -4.77
C ILE A 14 1.96 -6.65 -6.14
N VAL A 15 1.52 -5.93 -7.17
CA VAL A 15 2.01 -6.12 -8.54
C VAL A 15 3.22 -5.22 -8.80
N LYS A 16 3.13 -3.95 -8.41
CA LYS A 16 4.22 -3.00 -8.59
C LYS A 16 4.04 -1.82 -7.65
N ILE A 17 5.14 -1.09 -7.47
CA ILE A 17 5.15 0.18 -6.75
C ILE A 17 5.46 1.28 -7.77
N GLY A 18 4.59 2.28 -7.85
CA GLY A 18 4.78 3.42 -8.74
C GLY A 18 5.52 4.57 -8.07
N GLY A 19 5.55 5.70 -8.75
CA GLY A 19 6.15 6.92 -8.24
C GLY A 19 7.64 7.04 -8.55
N ASN A 20 8.28 8.05 -7.94
CA ASN A 20 9.71 8.26 -8.14
C ASN A 20 10.54 7.31 -7.26
N ASP A 21 11.86 7.35 -7.43
CA ASP A 21 12.75 6.44 -6.72
C ASP A 21 12.68 6.62 -5.21
N ALA A 22 12.58 7.85 -4.72
CA ALA A 22 12.50 8.12 -3.30
C ALA A 22 11.25 7.49 -2.68
N ALA A 23 10.10 7.63 -3.34
CA ALA A 23 8.86 7.04 -2.87
C ALA A 23 8.92 5.52 -2.89
N ARG A 24 9.47 4.93 -3.95
CA ARG A 24 9.61 3.48 -4.05
C ARG A 24 10.51 2.92 -2.96
N VAL A 25 11.66 3.55 -2.73
CA VAL A 25 12.59 3.10 -1.68
C VAL A 25 11.92 3.20 -0.31
N HIS A 26 11.22 4.30 -0.05
CA HIS A 26 10.51 4.47 1.22
C HIS A 26 9.49 3.36 1.44
N LEU A 27 8.67 3.07 0.44
CA LEU A 27 7.66 2.02 0.54
C LEU A 27 8.29 0.64 0.67
N GLN A 28 9.38 0.38 -0.05
CA GLN A 28 10.09 -0.89 0.07
C GLN A 28 10.65 -1.09 1.47
N ASN A 29 11.17 -0.04 2.07
CA ASN A 29 11.69 -0.10 3.44
C ASN A 29 10.59 -0.42 4.45
N LEU A 30 9.36 -0.08 4.16
CA LEU A 30 8.20 -0.42 5.00
C LEU A 30 7.67 -1.84 4.74
N GLY A 31 8.19 -2.52 3.72
CA GLY A 31 7.77 -3.87 3.39
C GLY A 31 6.86 -3.98 2.18
N PHE A 32 6.55 -2.87 1.50
CA PHE A 32 5.69 -2.87 0.32
C PHE A 32 6.55 -3.19 -0.91
N VAL A 33 6.64 -4.47 -1.23
CA VAL A 33 7.43 -4.94 -2.38
C VAL A 33 6.55 -5.83 -3.26
N PRO A 34 6.84 -5.92 -4.56
CA PRO A 34 6.09 -6.82 -5.44
C PRO A 34 6.08 -8.25 -4.89
N GLY A 35 4.92 -8.88 -4.91
CA GLY A 35 4.72 -10.21 -4.36
C GLY A 35 4.30 -10.25 -2.91
N ALA A 36 4.47 -9.16 -2.16
CA ALA A 36 4.01 -9.10 -0.76
C ALA A 36 2.49 -9.06 -0.72
N LYS A 37 1.91 -9.63 0.33
CA LYS A 37 0.47 -9.61 0.55
C LYS A 37 0.09 -8.38 1.36
N VAL A 38 -0.94 -7.69 0.94
CA VAL A 38 -1.42 -6.48 1.61
C VAL A 38 -2.93 -6.51 1.72
N THR A 39 -3.44 -5.84 2.76
CA THR A 39 -4.86 -5.69 3.00
C THR A 39 -5.15 -4.23 3.32
N LEU A 40 -6.09 -3.63 2.63
CA LEU A 40 -6.56 -2.29 2.96
C LEU A 40 -7.46 -2.40 4.18
N VAL A 41 -7.05 -1.80 5.30
CA VAL A 41 -7.81 -1.84 6.56
C VAL A 41 -8.84 -0.74 6.58
N SER A 42 -8.44 0.48 6.23
CA SER A 42 -9.36 1.60 6.14
C SER A 42 -8.77 2.68 5.25
N CYS A 43 -9.63 3.55 4.77
CA CYS A 43 -9.24 4.63 3.89
C CYS A 43 -10.08 5.86 4.21
N THR A 44 -9.42 6.95 4.55
CA THR A 44 -10.07 8.23 4.80
C THR A 44 -9.59 9.23 3.75
N ASN A 45 -10.03 10.50 3.86
CA ASN A 45 -9.67 11.51 2.87
C ASN A 45 -8.17 11.79 2.78
N GLY A 46 -7.44 11.62 3.86
CA GLY A 46 -6.01 11.95 3.88
C GLY A 46 -5.08 10.77 4.05
N ASN A 47 -5.59 9.63 4.52
CA ASN A 47 -4.75 8.51 4.89
C ASN A 47 -5.38 7.17 4.53
N ALA A 48 -4.53 6.19 4.28
CA ALA A 48 -4.95 4.80 4.16
C ALA A 48 -4.18 3.98 5.19
N ILE A 49 -4.86 3.06 5.86
CA ILE A 49 -4.22 2.11 6.75
C ILE A 49 -4.14 0.78 6.02
N VAL A 50 -2.93 0.30 5.82
CA VAL A 50 -2.66 -0.92 5.06
C VAL A 50 -1.89 -1.90 5.95
N ASN A 51 -2.33 -3.14 5.93
CA ASN A 51 -1.67 -4.22 6.65
C ASN A 51 -0.70 -4.92 5.70
N VAL A 52 0.57 -5.03 6.10
CA VAL A 52 1.59 -5.76 5.36
C VAL A 52 2.46 -6.51 6.36
N LYS A 53 2.69 -7.80 6.12
CA LYS A 53 3.50 -8.65 7.02
C LYS A 53 3.02 -8.58 8.47
N ASN A 54 1.71 -8.57 8.66
CA ASN A 54 1.06 -8.51 9.98
C ASN A 54 1.33 -7.20 10.73
N VAL A 55 1.74 -6.14 10.03
CA VAL A 55 1.95 -4.82 10.61
C VAL A 55 1.01 -3.85 9.94
N ARG A 56 0.35 -3.01 10.74
CA ARG A 56 -0.51 -1.95 10.24
C ARG A 56 0.30 -0.69 10.06
N ILE A 57 0.24 -0.14 8.86
CA ILE A 57 0.99 1.05 8.52
C ILE A 57 0.02 2.10 7.97
N ALA A 58 0.04 3.30 8.56
CA ALA A 58 -0.72 4.42 8.05
C ALA A 58 0.11 5.14 6.99
N LEU A 59 -0.45 5.29 5.81
CA LEU A 59 0.19 5.97 4.70
C LEU A 59 -0.63 7.19 4.30
N GLY A 60 0.04 8.29 4.02
CA GLY A 60 -0.61 9.40 3.35
C GLY A 60 -1.15 8.94 2.01
N MET A 61 -2.25 9.56 1.56
CA MET A 61 -2.92 9.12 0.35
C MET A 61 -2.00 9.15 -0.87
N GLN A 62 -1.10 10.12 -0.94
CA GLN A 62 -0.16 10.24 -2.05
C GLN A 62 0.75 9.02 -2.17
N LEU A 63 1.21 8.47 -1.05
CA LEU A 63 2.03 7.26 -1.06
C LEU A 63 1.18 6.01 -1.30
N ALA A 64 0.04 5.92 -0.65
CA ALA A 64 -0.82 4.76 -0.78
C ALA A 64 -1.27 4.53 -2.23
N GLN A 65 -1.52 5.61 -2.97
CA GLN A 65 -1.92 5.53 -4.38
C GLN A 65 -0.86 4.88 -5.28
N LYS A 66 0.38 4.80 -4.83
CA LYS A 66 1.48 4.25 -5.61
C LYS A 66 1.63 2.74 -5.47
N ILE A 67 0.87 2.13 -4.58
CA ILE A 67 0.87 0.68 -4.39
C ILE A 67 -0.18 0.08 -5.31
N TYR A 68 0.24 -0.75 -6.26
CA TYR A 68 -0.65 -1.37 -7.24
C TYR A 68 -0.81 -2.86 -6.94
N VAL A 69 -2.06 -3.28 -6.93
CA VAL A 69 -2.45 -4.67 -6.70
C VAL A 69 -3.25 -5.24 -7.85
#